data_cb2e461153fbf4028426b9f004e6a4c4
#
_entry.id   cb2e461153fbf4028426b9f004e6a4c4
#
_cell.length_a   1.000
_cell.length_b   1.000
_cell.length_c   1.000
_cell.angle_alpha   90.00
_cell.angle_beta   90.00
_cell.angle_gamma   90.00
#
_symmetry.space_group_name_H-M   'P 1'
#
loop_
_entity.id
_entity.type
_entity.pdbx_description
1 polymer ?
#
loop_
_entity_poly.entity_id
_entity_poly.type
_entity_poly.pdbx_seq_one_letter_code
_entity_poly.pdbx_strand_id
1 'polypeptide(L)'
;MKQYEVTGMSCAACSARVEKAVSQVPGVTSCSVSLLTNSMGVEGQADPTDIVAAVEAAGYGAEEKSSGNQTKSSTVSTMEEQLKDKETPVLKKRLIASLCFLLPLMYVSMGHMMWGWPLPELFAENHVAVGLFQLLMTVIIMVINQKFFISGFKSLLHRSPNMDTLVALGSGASFVYSTYALFAMTNAQMLGDMKQVMAYMHEFYFESAAMILTLITVGKMLEARSKGKTTDALKSLMKLSSKKATLLRNGTEVEVSIEEVVTGDIFVVRPGENIPVDGVVIEGISAVNESALTGESIPVDKEEGSTVSAATVNHSGFLKCQATRVGEDTTLSQIIQMVSDAAATKAPIAKVADKVSGVFVPAVIGIAVLTTIVWLIAGQTVGFSLARGIAVLVISCPCALGLATPVAIMVGNGLGAKHGIMFKTAVSLEEDVYQRQENDNTYRTYAAYLPLVAACRPDLDEAAIRRKTLYLITVMQQMSLRYEIISQTLGIDLRKRENRKNFHTQVLHDILEV
;
A
#
# COMPACT_ATOMS: atom_id res chain seq x y z
N MET A 1 19.77 5.29 -9.94
CA MET A 1 18.68 4.27 -10.00
C MET A 1 17.86 4.53 -11.27
N LYS A 2 17.71 3.55 -12.18
CA LYS A 2 16.82 3.65 -13.35
C LYS A 2 15.39 3.35 -12.91
N GLN A 3 14.42 4.12 -13.41
CA GLN A 3 13.00 3.93 -13.07
C GLN A 3 12.21 3.37 -14.25
N TYR A 4 11.29 2.46 -13.96
CA TYR A 4 10.39 1.84 -14.93
C TYR A 4 8.95 1.94 -14.44
N GLU A 5 8.01 2.12 -15.35
CA GLU A 5 6.59 1.92 -15.07
C GLU A 5 6.24 0.45 -15.30
N VAL A 6 5.58 -0.19 -14.33
CA VAL A 6 5.21 -1.61 -14.41
C VAL A 6 3.69 -1.74 -14.40
N THR A 7 3.14 -2.35 -15.45
CA THR A 7 1.70 -2.52 -15.61
C THR A 7 1.26 -3.96 -15.34
N GLY A 8 0.00 -4.14 -14.93
CA GLY A 8 -0.59 -5.47 -14.69
C GLY A 8 -0.40 -6.03 -13.28
N MET A 9 0.25 -5.32 -12.38
CA MET A 9 0.36 -5.73 -10.97
C MET A 9 -0.95 -5.44 -10.23
N SER A 10 -1.48 -6.42 -9.49
CA SER A 10 -2.72 -6.29 -8.72
C SER A 10 -2.57 -6.58 -7.23
N CYS A 11 -1.43 -7.14 -6.80
CA CYS A 11 -1.19 -7.51 -5.41
C CYS A 11 0.31 -7.61 -5.07
N ALA A 12 0.62 -7.71 -3.78
CA ALA A 12 1.98 -7.84 -3.26
C ALA A 12 2.77 -9.01 -3.85
N ALA A 13 2.12 -10.16 -4.09
CA ALA A 13 2.77 -11.31 -4.73
C ALA A 13 3.21 -11.01 -6.18
N CYS A 14 2.47 -10.14 -6.90
CA CYS A 14 2.84 -9.70 -8.24
C CYS A 14 4.13 -8.87 -8.19
N SER A 15 4.23 -7.89 -7.28
CA SER A 15 5.42 -7.04 -7.15
C SER A 15 6.65 -7.85 -6.72
N ALA A 16 6.50 -8.82 -5.80
CA ALA A 16 7.59 -9.70 -5.38
C ALA A 16 8.10 -10.58 -6.55
N ARG A 17 7.20 -11.01 -7.44
CA ARG A 17 7.59 -11.78 -8.62
C ARG A 17 8.37 -10.97 -9.63
N VAL A 18 7.92 -9.74 -9.94
CA VAL A 18 8.65 -8.83 -10.82
C VAL A 18 10.04 -8.56 -10.25
N GLU A 19 10.11 -8.24 -8.96
CA GLU A 19 11.36 -8.00 -8.24
C GLU A 19 12.32 -9.20 -8.34
N LYS A 20 11.80 -10.42 -8.15
CA LYS A 20 12.60 -11.65 -8.28
C LYS A 20 13.09 -11.87 -9.71
N ALA A 21 12.24 -11.66 -10.72
CA ALA A 21 12.60 -11.84 -12.11
C ALA A 21 13.70 -10.87 -12.55
N VAL A 22 13.56 -9.59 -12.20
CA VAL A 22 14.54 -8.55 -12.54
C VAL A 22 15.84 -8.70 -11.75
N SER A 23 15.80 -9.14 -10.49
CA SER A 23 17.00 -9.40 -9.69
C SER A 23 17.86 -10.56 -10.24
N GLN A 24 17.33 -11.37 -11.14
CA GLN A 24 18.07 -12.45 -11.82
C GLN A 24 18.74 -11.98 -13.12
N VAL A 25 18.48 -10.76 -13.58
CA VAL A 25 19.08 -10.21 -14.80
C VAL A 25 20.56 -9.86 -14.52
N PRO A 26 21.49 -10.32 -15.36
CA PRO A 26 22.92 -10.01 -15.19
C PRO A 26 23.15 -8.50 -15.18
N GLY A 27 23.93 -8.02 -14.20
CA GLY A 27 24.23 -6.59 -14.05
C GLY A 27 23.24 -5.80 -13.19
N VAL A 28 22.17 -6.40 -12.67
CA VAL A 28 21.28 -5.80 -11.65
C VAL A 28 21.89 -6.02 -10.26
N THR A 29 22.10 -4.92 -9.53
CA THR A 29 22.62 -4.95 -8.15
C THR A 29 21.48 -4.94 -7.14
N SER A 30 20.48 -4.12 -7.37
CA SER A 30 19.25 -4.08 -6.57
C SER A 30 18.03 -3.77 -7.42
N CYS A 31 16.89 -4.31 -7.01
CA CYS A 31 15.60 -4.03 -7.63
C CYS A 31 14.55 -3.84 -6.53
N SER A 32 13.77 -2.79 -6.63
CA SER A 32 12.63 -2.52 -5.75
C SER A 32 11.39 -2.18 -6.59
N VAL A 33 10.29 -2.88 -6.32
CA VAL A 33 9.04 -2.72 -7.08
C VAL A 33 7.94 -2.20 -6.15
N SER A 34 7.38 -1.05 -6.47
CA SER A 34 6.28 -0.43 -5.74
C SER A 34 4.94 -0.74 -6.39
N LEU A 35 4.09 -1.50 -5.69
CA LEU A 35 2.70 -1.74 -6.10
C LEU A 35 1.86 -0.46 -6.04
N LEU A 36 2.25 0.50 -5.20
CA LEU A 36 1.48 1.70 -4.93
C LEU A 36 1.59 2.71 -6.08
N THR A 37 2.83 2.90 -6.58
CA THR A 37 3.12 3.82 -7.68
C THR A 37 3.18 3.12 -9.04
N ASN A 38 2.96 1.79 -9.07
CA ASN A 38 3.17 0.95 -10.25
C ASN A 38 4.53 1.19 -10.91
N SER A 39 5.56 1.41 -10.09
CA SER A 39 6.90 1.72 -10.54
C SER A 39 7.92 0.72 -10.01
N MET A 40 9.04 0.61 -10.71
CA MET A 40 10.18 -0.22 -10.34
C MET A 40 11.46 0.61 -10.45
N GLY A 41 12.25 0.58 -9.37
CA GLY A 41 13.60 1.14 -9.35
C GLY A 41 14.63 0.03 -9.48
N VAL A 42 15.56 0.17 -10.42
CA VAL A 42 16.64 -0.80 -10.66
C VAL A 42 18.00 -0.10 -10.54
N GLU A 43 18.89 -0.69 -9.75
CA GLU A 43 20.28 -0.29 -9.66
C GLU A 43 21.16 -1.33 -10.33
N GLY A 44 22.20 -0.88 -11.04
CA GLY A 44 23.12 -1.72 -11.76
C GLY A 44 23.43 -1.22 -13.16
N GLN A 45 24.16 -2.02 -13.93
CA GLN A 45 24.58 -1.72 -15.30
C GLN A 45 23.83 -2.57 -16.35
N ALA A 46 22.74 -3.22 -15.96
CA ALA A 46 21.94 -4.05 -16.88
C ALA A 46 21.32 -3.21 -18.01
N ASP A 47 21.16 -3.84 -19.17
CA ASP A 47 20.52 -3.23 -20.32
C ASP A 47 19.00 -3.06 -20.04
N PRO A 48 18.41 -1.88 -20.35
CA PRO A 48 16.97 -1.68 -20.20
C PRO A 48 16.11 -2.70 -20.94
N THR A 49 16.54 -3.16 -22.09
CA THR A 49 15.82 -4.17 -22.90
C THR A 49 15.74 -5.52 -22.18
N ASP A 50 16.81 -5.93 -21.49
CA ASP A 50 16.83 -7.18 -20.72
C ASP A 50 15.94 -7.10 -19.49
N ILE A 51 15.90 -5.92 -18.85
CA ILE A 51 15.03 -5.67 -17.70
C ILE A 51 13.56 -5.75 -18.12
N VAL A 52 13.19 -5.09 -19.23
CA VAL A 52 11.82 -5.13 -19.78
C VAL A 52 11.44 -6.55 -20.17
N ALA A 53 12.31 -7.28 -20.88
CA ALA A 53 12.08 -8.66 -21.27
C ALA A 53 11.87 -9.58 -20.05
N ALA A 54 12.62 -9.39 -18.95
CA ALA A 54 12.45 -10.16 -17.72
C ALA A 54 11.08 -9.91 -17.06
N VAL A 55 10.60 -8.66 -17.08
CA VAL A 55 9.27 -8.32 -16.56
C VAL A 55 8.17 -8.91 -17.45
N GLU A 56 8.30 -8.86 -18.76
CA GLU A 56 7.36 -9.46 -19.70
C GLU A 56 7.33 -10.99 -19.59
N ALA A 57 8.47 -11.63 -19.44
CA ALA A 57 8.56 -13.06 -19.17
C ALA A 57 7.90 -13.46 -17.84
N ALA A 58 7.90 -12.56 -16.84
CA ALA A 58 7.15 -12.74 -15.60
C ALA A 58 5.64 -12.54 -15.77
N GLY A 59 5.17 -12.08 -16.94
CA GLY A 59 3.75 -11.90 -17.26
C GLY A 59 3.19 -10.51 -17.04
N TYR A 60 4.06 -9.50 -16.86
CA TYR A 60 3.70 -8.09 -16.61
C TYR A 60 4.25 -7.21 -17.75
N GLY A 61 3.76 -5.96 -17.86
CA GLY A 61 4.35 -4.99 -18.78
C GLY A 61 5.33 -4.08 -18.06
N ALA A 62 6.39 -3.64 -18.75
CA ALA A 62 7.31 -2.63 -18.24
C ALA A 62 7.73 -1.65 -19.35
N GLU A 63 7.84 -0.37 -18.98
CA GLU A 63 8.38 0.69 -19.85
C GLU A 63 9.41 1.49 -19.06
N GLU A 64 10.57 1.76 -19.67
CA GLU A 64 11.59 2.61 -19.05
C GLU A 64 11.10 4.05 -19.00
N LYS A 65 11.17 4.69 -17.83
CA LYS A 65 11.00 6.14 -17.71
C LYS A 65 12.29 6.80 -18.18
N SER A 66 12.36 7.12 -19.49
CA SER A 66 13.57 7.68 -20.09
C SER A 66 13.92 9.04 -19.49
N SER A 67 15.11 9.13 -18.90
CA SER A 67 15.78 10.38 -18.50
C SER A 67 16.42 11.10 -19.69
N GLY A 68 16.06 10.78 -20.91
CA GLY A 68 16.75 11.18 -22.12
C GLY A 68 15.90 11.98 -23.11
N ASN A 69 16.14 13.27 -23.20
CA ASN A 69 15.99 14.13 -24.39
C ASN A 69 14.63 14.23 -25.10
N GLN A 70 13.52 14.30 -24.36
CA GLN A 70 12.34 14.94 -24.92
C GLN A 70 12.04 16.22 -24.12
N THR A 71 12.24 17.35 -24.78
CA THR A 71 11.81 18.73 -24.44
C THR A 71 11.58 18.97 -22.92
N LYS A 72 12.41 19.82 -22.32
CA LYS A 72 12.47 20.23 -20.89
C LYS A 72 11.16 20.73 -20.24
N SER A 73 10.02 20.29 -20.70
CA SER A 73 8.72 20.93 -20.49
C SER A 73 7.69 20.11 -19.72
N SER A 74 8.00 18.96 -19.07
CA SER A 74 6.87 18.17 -18.59
C SER A 74 7.01 17.33 -17.31
N THR A 75 8.07 17.46 -16.51
CA THR A 75 8.25 16.52 -15.40
C THR A 75 7.17 16.67 -14.32
N VAL A 76 6.83 17.89 -13.92
CA VAL A 76 5.79 18.12 -12.88
C VAL A 76 4.40 17.86 -13.44
N SER A 77 4.08 18.28 -14.66
CA SER A 77 2.78 18.04 -15.29
C SER A 77 2.54 16.56 -15.61
N THR A 78 3.58 15.84 -16.04
CA THR A 78 3.52 14.38 -16.28
C THR A 78 3.36 13.60 -14.98
N MET A 79 4.05 14.02 -13.92
CA MET A 79 3.94 13.42 -12.58
C MET A 79 2.56 13.69 -11.96
N GLU A 80 2.00 14.89 -12.14
CA GLU A 80 0.64 15.22 -11.71
C GLU A 80 -0.41 14.33 -12.42
N GLU A 81 -0.20 14.05 -13.71
CA GLU A 81 -1.09 13.20 -14.50
C GLU A 81 -0.98 11.71 -14.11
N GLN A 82 0.20 11.23 -13.74
CA GLN A 82 0.45 9.89 -13.21
C GLN A 82 -0.16 9.68 -11.82
N LEU A 83 -0.17 10.72 -10.98
CA LEU A 83 -0.77 10.69 -9.64
C LEU A 83 -2.29 10.85 -9.64
N LYS A 84 -2.93 11.14 -10.79
CA LYS A 84 -4.39 11.16 -10.89
C LYS A 84 -4.96 9.78 -10.61
N ASP A 85 -5.91 9.70 -9.69
CA ASP A 85 -6.65 8.48 -9.39
C ASP A 85 -7.55 8.10 -10.58
N LYS A 86 -7.03 7.26 -11.46
CA LYS A 86 -7.75 6.71 -12.62
C LYS A 86 -8.51 5.42 -12.28
N GLU A 87 -8.16 4.75 -11.17
CA GLU A 87 -8.70 3.44 -10.79
C GLU A 87 -10.02 3.53 -10.02
N THR A 88 -10.12 4.44 -9.05
CA THR A 88 -11.33 4.57 -8.20
C THR A 88 -12.60 4.84 -9.03
N PRO A 89 -12.62 5.75 -10.02
CA PRO A 89 -13.84 5.99 -10.81
C PRO A 89 -14.28 4.76 -11.61
N VAL A 90 -13.32 3.99 -12.14
CA VAL A 90 -13.61 2.76 -12.90
C VAL A 90 -14.17 1.67 -11.98
N LEU A 91 -13.54 1.45 -10.82
CA LEU A 91 -14.00 0.48 -9.82
C LEU A 91 -15.37 0.86 -9.25
N LYS A 92 -15.61 2.15 -9.01
CA LYS A 92 -16.92 2.65 -8.57
C LYS A 92 -18.01 2.35 -9.59
N LYS A 93 -17.78 2.60 -10.87
CA LYS A 93 -18.74 2.27 -11.95
C LYS A 93 -19.03 0.77 -12.02
N ARG A 94 -17.99 -0.06 -11.93
CA ARG A 94 -18.14 -1.53 -11.89
C ARG A 94 -18.92 -2.01 -10.68
N LEU A 95 -18.62 -1.45 -9.50
CA LEU A 95 -19.33 -1.80 -8.27
C LEU A 95 -20.81 -1.47 -8.37
N ILE A 96 -21.17 -0.26 -8.82
CA ILE A 96 -22.57 0.14 -9.01
C ILE A 96 -23.26 -0.80 -10.01
N ALA A 97 -22.63 -1.09 -11.14
CA ALA A 97 -23.17 -2.03 -12.12
C ALA A 97 -23.36 -3.43 -11.52
N SER A 98 -22.35 -3.96 -10.79
CA SER A 98 -22.47 -5.27 -10.12
C SER A 98 -23.60 -5.29 -9.10
N LEU A 99 -23.78 -4.23 -8.30
CA LEU A 99 -24.85 -4.12 -7.31
C LEU A 99 -26.25 -4.08 -7.95
N CYS A 100 -26.41 -3.41 -9.09
CA CYS A 100 -27.67 -3.37 -9.82
C CYS A 100 -28.16 -4.77 -10.23
N PHE A 101 -27.25 -5.70 -10.53
CA PHE A 101 -27.61 -7.08 -10.88
C PHE A 101 -27.58 -8.03 -9.68
N LEU A 102 -26.74 -7.74 -8.67
CA LEU A 102 -26.65 -8.56 -7.47
C LEU A 102 -27.93 -8.45 -6.61
N LEU A 103 -28.51 -7.25 -6.46
CA LEU A 103 -29.70 -7.06 -5.62
C LEU A 103 -30.90 -7.87 -6.12
N PRO A 104 -31.30 -7.86 -7.42
CA PRO A 104 -32.33 -8.74 -7.94
C PRO A 104 -31.98 -10.23 -7.80
N LEU A 105 -30.70 -10.60 -8.01
CA LEU A 105 -30.24 -11.96 -7.81
C LEU A 105 -30.45 -12.42 -6.37
N MET A 106 -30.05 -11.61 -5.38
CA MET A 106 -30.23 -11.90 -3.96
C MET A 106 -31.69 -11.94 -3.54
N TYR A 107 -32.54 -11.08 -4.13
CA TYR A 107 -33.99 -11.11 -3.91
C TYR A 107 -34.58 -12.46 -4.31
N VAL A 108 -34.20 -12.99 -5.47
CA VAL A 108 -34.72 -14.26 -5.99
C VAL A 108 -34.09 -15.46 -5.27
N SER A 109 -32.77 -15.47 -5.02
CA SER A 109 -32.10 -16.63 -4.41
C SER A 109 -32.36 -16.73 -2.92
N MET A 110 -32.09 -15.67 -2.14
CA MET A 110 -32.26 -15.70 -0.68
C MET A 110 -33.66 -15.21 -0.26
N GLY A 111 -34.14 -14.11 -0.84
CA GLY A 111 -35.39 -13.50 -0.43
C GLY A 111 -36.59 -14.44 -0.62
N HIS A 112 -36.70 -15.09 -1.77
CA HIS A 112 -37.76 -16.03 -2.02
C HIS A 112 -37.54 -17.38 -1.31
N MET A 113 -36.35 -17.97 -1.44
CA MET A 113 -36.08 -19.32 -0.91
C MET A 113 -36.01 -19.39 0.62
N MET A 114 -35.47 -18.36 1.30
CA MET A 114 -35.32 -18.37 2.76
C MET A 114 -36.48 -17.67 3.48
N TRP A 115 -37.02 -16.59 2.90
CA TRP A 115 -38.05 -15.76 3.56
C TRP A 115 -39.39 -15.75 2.87
N GLY A 116 -39.57 -16.49 1.77
CA GLY A 116 -40.84 -16.62 1.06
C GLY A 116 -41.31 -15.32 0.41
N TRP A 117 -40.40 -14.43 0.01
CA TRP A 117 -40.82 -13.18 -0.65
C TRP A 117 -41.54 -13.45 -1.96
N PRO A 118 -42.55 -12.64 -2.30
CA PRO A 118 -43.35 -12.87 -3.50
C PRO A 118 -42.52 -12.75 -4.77
N LEU A 119 -42.68 -13.71 -5.67
CA LEU A 119 -42.16 -13.65 -7.03
C LEU A 119 -43.27 -13.34 -8.04
N PRO A 120 -42.93 -12.72 -9.19
CA PRO A 120 -43.84 -12.63 -10.31
C PRO A 120 -44.34 -14.03 -10.73
N GLU A 121 -45.57 -14.12 -11.21
CA GLU A 121 -46.24 -15.39 -11.60
C GLU A 121 -45.36 -16.26 -12.53
N LEU A 122 -44.55 -15.64 -13.39
CA LEU A 122 -43.62 -16.32 -14.29
C LEU A 122 -42.63 -17.24 -13.55
N PHE A 123 -42.27 -16.91 -12.32
CA PHE A 123 -41.29 -17.65 -11.51
C PHE A 123 -41.94 -18.50 -10.41
N ALA A 124 -43.21 -18.27 -10.06
CA ALA A 124 -43.81 -18.81 -8.85
C ALA A 124 -43.83 -20.36 -8.80
N GLU A 125 -44.00 -21.03 -9.94
CA GLU A 125 -44.01 -22.50 -10.05
C GLU A 125 -42.94 -23.02 -11.01
N ASN A 126 -42.16 -22.14 -11.63
CA ASN A 126 -41.17 -22.50 -12.62
C ASN A 126 -39.75 -22.44 -12.08
N HIS A 127 -39.31 -23.50 -11.42
CA HIS A 127 -38.00 -23.62 -10.82
C HIS A 127 -36.84 -23.48 -11.84
N VAL A 128 -37.04 -23.90 -13.08
CA VAL A 128 -36.06 -23.75 -14.17
C VAL A 128 -35.92 -22.28 -14.55
N ALA A 129 -37.01 -21.51 -14.62
CA ALA A 129 -36.97 -20.09 -14.91
C ALA A 129 -36.20 -19.32 -13.81
N VAL A 130 -36.40 -19.69 -12.53
CA VAL A 130 -35.62 -19.16 -11.39
C VAL A 130 -34.12 -19.43 -11.54
N GLY A 131 -33.75 -20.66 -11.89
CA GLY A 131 -32.34 -21.04 -12.10
C GLY A 131 -31.71 -20.32 -13.31
N LEU A 132 -32.43 -20.19 -14.42
CA LEU A 132 -31.99 -19.44 -15.61
C LEU A 132 -31.82 -17.95 -15.33
N PHE A 133 -32.73 -17.36 -14.56
CA PHE A 133 -32.57 -15.98 -14.12
C PHE A 133 -31.32 -15.77 -13.28
N GLN A 134 -31.07 -16.65 -12.31
CA GLN A 134 -29.87 -16.59 -11.47
C GLN A 134 -28.60 -16.76 -12.31
N LEU A 135 -28.58 -17.71 -13.25
CA LEU A 135 -27.46 -17.91 -14.18
C LEU A 135 -27.20 -16.64 -15.00
N LEU A 136 -28.24 -16.04 -15.61
CA LEU A 136 -28.11 -14.85 -16.44
C LEU A 136 -27.54 -13.67 -15.65
N MET A 137 -28.07 -13.38 -14.45
CA MET A 137 -27.58 -12.30 -13.59
C MET A 137 -26.13 -12.52 -13.18
N THR A 138 -25.76 -13.77 -12.85
CA THR A 138 -24.39 -14.12 -12.48
C THR A 138 -23.43 -13.95 -13.65
N VAL A 139 -23.79 -14.38 -14.87
CA VAL A 139 -22.97 -14.18 -16.08
C VAL A 139 -22.71 -12.71 -16.33
N ILE A 140 -23.72 -11.84 -16.20
CA ILE A 140 -23.55 -10.40 -16.37
C ILE A 140 -22.54 -9.86 -15.36
N ILE A 141 -22.63 -10.25 -14.08
CA ILE A 141 -21.69 -9.83 -13.03
C ILE A 141 -20.28 -10.35 -13.31
N MET A 142 -20.13 -11.60 -13.80
CA MET A 142 -18.85 -12.18 -14.20
C MET A 142 -18.20 -11.39 -15.36
N VAL A 143 -18.99 -11.00 -16.36
CA VAL A 143 -18.53 -10.19 -17.50
C VAL A 143 -18.09 -8.79 -17.05
N ILE A 144 -18.86 -8.13 -16.17
CA ILE A 144 -18.47 -6.84 -15.58
C ILE A 144 -17.12 -6.95 -14.86
N ASN A 145 -16.88 -8.08 -14.21
CA ASN A 145 -15.68 -8.34 -13.39
C ASN A 145 -14.67 -9.28 -14.07
N GLN A 146 -14.70 -9.43 -15.40
CA GLN A 146 -13.84 -10.35 -16.16
C GLN A 146 -12.33 -10.19 -15.91
N LYS A 147 -11.88 -9.01 -15.49
CA LYS A 147 -10.46 -8.76 -15.18
C LYS A 147 -9.92 -9.71 -14.12
N PHE A 148 -10.72 -10.11 -13.12
CA PHE A 148 -10.29 -11.08 -12.10
C PHE A 148 -10.01 -12.45 -12.70
N PHE A 149 -10.82 -12.88 -13.66
CA PHE A 149 -10.61 -14.16 -14.33
C PHE A 149 -9.38 -14.12 -15.25
N ILE A 150 -9.23 -13.05 -16.05
CA ILE A 150 -8.08 -12.88 -16.95
C ILE A 150 -6.77 -12.86 -16.16
N SER A 151 -6.70 -12.02 -15.11
CA SER A 151 -5.53 -11.89 -14.25
C SER A 151 -5.26 -13.19 -13.47
N GLY A 152 -6.31 -13.77 -12.87
CA GLY A 152 -6.21 -14.97 -12.05
C GLY A 152 -5.73 -16.19 -12.84
N PHE A 153 -6.31 -16.47 -14.00
CA PHE A 153 -5.90 -17.60 -14.86
C PHE A 153 -4.52 -17.36 -15.49
N LYS A 154 -4.22 -16.12 -15.92
CA LYS A 154 -2.88 -15.78 -16.40
C LYS A 154 -1.82 -16.08 -15.35
N SER A 155 -2.04 -15.66 -14.10
CA SER A 155 -1.13 -15.90 -12.98
C SER A 155 -1.00 -17.39 -12.64
N LEU A 156 -2.10 -18.13 -12.72
CA LEU A 156 -2.10 -19.59 -12.49
C LEU A 156 -1.26 -20.33 -13.54
N LEU A 157 -1.44 -19.99 -14.83
CA LEU A 157 -0.66 -20.56 -15.93
C LEU A 157 0.85 -20.30 -15.79
N HIS A 158 1.22 -19.14 -15.28
CA HIS A 158 2.63 -18.79 -15.00
C HIS A 158 3.13 -19.34 -13.65
N ARG A 159 2.41 -20.29 -13.02
CA ARG A 159 2.76 -20.92 -11.72
C ARG A 159 2.99 -19.91 -10.59
N SER A 160 2.27 -18.81 -10.62
CA SER A 160 2.34 -17.75 -9.61
C SER A 160 0.93 -17.31 -9.23
N PRO A 161 0.17 -18.18 -8.57
CA PRO A 161 -1.19 -17.85 -8.18
C PRO A 161 -1.18 -16.63 -7.25
N ASN A 162 -2.11 -15.72 -7.51
CA ASN A 162 -2.30 -14.47 -6.78
C ASN A 162 -3.70 -14.41 -6.18
N MET A 163 -4.06 -13.28 -5.57
CA MET A 163 -5.38 -13.05 -5.01
C MET A 163 -6.50 -13.21 -6.06
N ASP A 164 -6.28 -12.70 -7.28
CA ASP A 164 -7.25 -12.80 -8.37
C ASP A 164 -7.48 -14.27 -8.76
N THR A 165 -6.46 -15.14 -8.59
CA THR A 165 -6.57 -16.60 -8.80
C THR A 165 -7.56 -17.23 -7.81
N LEU A 166 -7.50 -16.84 -6.52
CA LEU A 166 -8.44 -17.37 -5.52
C LEU A 166 -9.87 -16.98 -5.83
N VAL A 167 -10.06 -15.73 -6.24
CA VAL A 167 -11.38 -15.19 -6.64
C VAL A 167 -11.90 -15.90 -7.90
N ALA A 168 -11.04 -16.04 -8.92
CA ALA A 168 -11.42 -16.70 -10.16
C ALA A 168 -11.77 -18.19 -9.96
N LEU A 169 -11.00 -18.92 -9.14
CA LEU A 169 -11.29 -20.30 -8.81
C LEU A 169 -12.57 -20.46 -8.00
N GLY A 170 -12.74 -19.65 -6.94
CA GLY A 170 -13.92 -19.73 -6.09
C GLY A 170 -15.22 -19.37 -6.82
N SER A 171 -15.23 -18.23 -7.52
CA SER A 171 -16.39 -17.79 -8.30
C SER A 171 -16.65 -18.71 -9.51
N GLY A 172 -15.59 -19.14 -10.21
CA GLY A 172 -15.68 -20.06 -11.35
C GLY A 172 -16.22 -21.43 -10.94
N ALA A 173 -15.72 -22.03 -9.86
CA ALA A 173 -16.19 -23.30 -9.36
C ALA A 173 -17.67 -23.24 -8.92
N SER A 174 -18.08 -22.17 -8.21
CA SER A 174 -19.47 -21.93 -7.85
C SER A 174 -20.38 -21.87 -9.09
N PHE A 175 -19.95 -21.13 -10.11
CA PHE A 175 -20.71 -20.96 -11.34
C PHE A 175 -20.84 -22.27 -12.13
N VAL A 176 -19.73 -22.99 -12.32
CA VAL A 176 -19.71 -24.25 -13.07
C VAL A 176 -20.56 -25.32 -12.39
N TYR A 177 -20.42 -25.46 -11.06
CA TYR A 177 -21.22 -26.41 -10.31
C TYR A 177 -22.71 -26.07 -10.36
N SER A 178 -23.10 -24.80 -10.15
CA SER A 178 -24.51 -24.38 -10.24
C SER A 178 -25.10 -24.57 -11.63
N THR A 179 -24.28 -24.39 -12.66
CA THR A 179 -24.70 -24.69 -14.04
C THR A 179 -24.96 -26.18 -14.22
N TYR A 180 -24.07 -27.04 -13.71
CA TYR A 180 -24.29 -28.49 -13.69
C TYR A 180 -25.58 -28.86 -12.93
N ALA A 181 -25.79 -28.30 -11.72
CA ALA A 181 -26.98 -28.55 -10.92
C ALA A 181 -28.27 -28.10 -11.64
N LEU A 182 -28.22 -26.98 -12.37
CA LEU A 182 -29.34 -26.51 -13.19
C LEU A 182 -29.68 -27.50 -14.31
N PHE A 183 -28.70 -28.02 -15.04
CA PHE A 183 -28.95 -29.04 -16.05
C PHE A 183 -29.46 -30.35 -15.44
N ALA A 184 -28.92 -30.78 -14.30
CA ALA A 184 -29.42 -31.96 -13.60
C ALA A 184 -30.84 -31.78 -13.11
N MET A 185 -31.20 -30.56 -12.63
CA MET A 185 -32.54 -30.19 -12.21
C MET A 185 -33.53 -30.26 -13.37
N THR A 186 -33.18 -29.79 -14.59
CA THR A 186 -34.08 -29.91 -15.76
C THR A 186 -34.41 -31.34 -16.08
N ASN A 187 -33.44 -32.25 -15.97
CA ASN A 187 -33.65 -33.68 -16.18
C ASN A 187 -34.58 -34.29 -15.10
N ALA A 188 -34.36 -33.94 -13.81
CA ALA A 188 -35.23 -34.38 -12.72
C ALA A 188 -36.69 -33.89 -12.92
N GLN A 189 -36.87 -32.65 -13.41
CA GLN A 189 -38.19 -32.10 -13.71
C GLN A 189 -38.87 -32.84 -14.83
N MET A 190 -38.15 -33.23 -15.89
CA MET A 190 -38.71 -34.05 -16.98
C MET A 190 -39.19 -35.42 -16.48
N LEU A 191 -38.48 -36.00 -15.49
CA LEU A 191 -38.85 -37.28 -14.86
C LEU A 191 -39.95 -37.15 -13.80
N GLY A 192 -40.41 -35.96 -13.49
CA GLY A 192 -41.43 -35.69 -12.47
C GLY A 192 -40.97 -35.85 -11.03
N ASP A 193 -39.65 -35.96 -10.79
CA ASP A 193 -39.08 -36.09 -9.42
C ASP A 193 -38.89 -34.73 -8.76
N MET A 194 -40.00 -34.21 -8.19
CA MET A 194 -39.99 -32.91 -7.48
C MET A 194 -39.06 -32.90 -6.27
N LYS A 195 -38.81 -34.03 -5.64
CA LYS A 195 -37.87 -34.12 -4.51
C LYS A 195 -36.43 -33.84 -4.95
N GLN A 196 -36.02 -34.39 -6.08
CA GLN A 196 -34.73 -34.12 -6.66
C GLN A 196 -34.62 -32.71 -7.24
N VAL A 197 -35.68 -32.17 -7.82
CA VAL A 197 -35.75 -30.77 -8.28
C VAL A 197 -35.42 -29.82 -7.12
N MET A 198 -36.08 -29.99 -5.98
CA MET A 198 -35.84 -29.17 -4.80
C MET A 198 -34.43 -29.36 -4.23
N ALA A 199 -33.87 -30.58 -4.24
CA ALA A 199 -32.51 -30.84 -3.80
C ALA A 199 -31.48 -30.05 -4.62
N TYR A 200 -31.58 -30.10 -5.96
CA TYR A 200 -30.67 -29.35 -6.85
C TYR A 200 -30.87 -27.83 -6.73
N MET A 201 -32.09 -27.36 -6.49
CA MET A 201 -32.38 -25.94 -6.30
C MET A 201 -31.68 -25.37 -5.04
N HIS A 202 -31.57 -26.16 -3.97
CA HIS A 202 -30.82 -25.80 -2.76
C HIS A 202 -29.28 -25.88 -2.95
N GLU A 203 -28.81 -26.51 -4.01
CA GLU A 203 -27.39 -26.61 -4.34
C GLU A 203 -26.91 -25.53 -5.35
N PHE A 204 -27.72 -24.53 -5.64
CA PHE A 204 -27.27 -23.40 -6.44
C PHE A 204 -26.39 -22.46 -5.63
N TYR A 205 -25.24 -22.10 -6.19
CA TYR A 205 -24.25 -21.17 -5.65
C TYR A 205 -24.02 -19.98 -6.61
N PHE A 206 -25.02 -19.65 -7.47
CA PHE A 206 -24.94 -18.53 -8.40
C PHE A 206 -24.77 -17.20 -7.65
N GLU A 207 -25.53 -17.00 -6.56
CA GLU A 207 -25.39 -15.82 -5.72
C GLU A 207 -24.02 -15.75 -5.04
N SER A 208 -23.46 -16.90 -4.65
CA SER A 208 -22.13 -16.97 -4.05
C SER A 208 -21.05 -16.51 -5.04
N ALA A 209 -21.12 -17.00 -6.30
CA ALA A 209 -20.22 -16.57 -7.37
C ALA A 209 -20.27 -15.06 -7.61
N ALA A 210 -21.49 -14.49 -7.67
CA ALA A 210 -21.73 -13.08 -7.89
C ALA A 210 -21.30 -12.22 -6.69
N MET A 211 -21.58 -12.68 -5.47
CA MET A 211 -21.25 -12.00 -4.22
C MET A 211 -19.73 -11.93 -4.01
N ILE A 212 -18.98 -13.01 -4.25
CA ILE A 212 -17.52 -13.04 -4.19
C ILE A 212 -16.94 -11.91 -5.05
N LEU A 213 -17.35 -11.81 -6.32
CA LEU A 213 -16.87 -10.79 -7.26
C LEU A 213 -17.22 -9.37 -6.82
N THR A 214 -18.42 -9.18 -6.30
CA THR A 214 -18.89 -7.86 -5.85
C THR A 214 -18.18 -7.42 -4.58
N LEU A 215 -18.03 -8.30 -3.58
CA LEU A 215 -17.32 -7.98 -2.33
C LEU A 215 -15.84 -7.69 -2.56
N ILE A 216 -15.18 -8.45 -3.43
CA ILE A 216 -13.79 -8.15 -3.81
C ILE A 216 -13.70 -6.81 -4.54
N THR A 217 -14.68 -6.46 -5.37
CA THR A 217 -14.71 -5.15 -6.04
C THR A 217 -14.89 -4.01 -5.04
N VAL A 218 -15.69 -4.20 -3.95
CA VAL A 218 -15.75 -3.26 -2.81
C VAL A 218 -14.38 -3.10 -2.17
N GLY A 219 -13.72 -4.22 -1.84
CA GLY A 219 -12.37 -4.22 -1.26
C GLY A 219 -11.38 -3.47 -2.12
N LYS A 220 -11.33 -3.74 -3.42
CA LYS A 220 -10.45 -3.06 -4.39
C LYS A 220 -10.78 -1.58 -4.54
N MET A 221 -12.04 -1.18 -4.49
CA MET A 221 -12.43 0.23 -4.52
C MET A 221 -11.96 0.98 -3.26
N LEU A 222 -12.12 0.38 -2.08
CA LEU A 222 -11.63 0.97 -0.82
C LEU A 222 -10.10 1.08 -0.82
N GLU A 223 -9.41 0.07 -1.36
CA GLU A 223 -7.98 0.07 -1.59
C GLU A 223 -7.55 1.23 -2.49
N ALA A 224 -8.14 1.35 -3.68
CA ALA A 224 -7.83 2.41 -4.63
C ALA A 224 -8.09 3.81 -4.04
N ARG A 225 -9.20 3.98 -3.32
CA ARG A 225 -9.53 5.23 -2.63
C ARG A 225 -8.51 5.58 -1.54
N SER A 226 -8.03 4.60 -0.79
CA SER A 226 -6.99 4.80 0.22
C SER A 226 -5.67 5.22 -0.42
N LYS A 227 -5.26 4.57 -1.51
CA LYS A 227 -4.09 4.96 -2.33
C LYS A 227 -4.23 6.40 -2.84
N GLY A 228 -5.39 6.77 -3.39
CA GLY A 228 -5.65 8.12 -3.91
C GLY A 228 -5.49 9.21 -2.84
N LYS A 229 -6.01 8.98 -1.63
CA LYS A 229 -5.84 9.93 -0.50
C LYS A 229 -4.38 10.10 -0.10
N THR A 230 -3.59 9.06 -0.20
CA THR A 230 -2.17 9.06 0.19
C THR A 230 -1.32 9.87 -0.79
N THR A 231 -1.68 9.88 -2.07
CA THR A 231 -1.02 10.72 -3.08
C THR A 231 -1.42 12.20 -3.01
N ASP A 232 -2.48 12.55 -2.26
CA ASP A 232 -2.95 13.95 -2.15
C ASP A 232 -1.95 14.85 -1.41
N ALA A 233 -1.14 14.32 -0.48
CA ALA A 233 -0.08 15.06 0.17
C ALA A 233 1.00 15.49 -0.84
N LEU A 234 1.41 14.57 -1.72
CA LEU A 234 2.38 14.86 -2.79
C LEU A 234 1.82 15.87 -3.79
N LYS A 235 0.54 15.70 -4.19
CA LYS A 235 -0.14 16.70 -5.05
C LYS A 235 -0.23 18.07 -4.41
N SER A 236 -0.36 18.15 -3.09
CA SER A 236 -0.40 19.43 -2.37
C SER A 236 0.94 20.15 -2.48
N LEU A 237 2.06 19.44 -2.36
CA LEU A 237 3.40 20.01 -2.59
C LEU A 237 3.58 20.46 -4.04
N MET A 238 3.14 19.67 -5.01
CA MET A 238 3.23 20.04 -6.44
C MET A 238 2.41 21.29 -6.78
N LYS A 239 1.26 21.50 -6.13
CA LYS A 239 0.43 22.70 -6.30
C LYS A 239 1.09 23.99 -5.83
N LEU A 240 2.14 23.92 -5.02
CA LEU A 240 2.91 25.08 -4.58
C LEU A 240 3.82 25.62 -5.67
N SER A 241 4.13 24.81 -6.68
CA SER A 241 4.93 25.23 -7.84
C SER A 241 4.21 26.30 -8.64
N SER A 242 4.88 27.41 -8.90
CA SER A 242 4.40 28.47 -9.77
C SER A 242 4.42 28.02 -11.23
N LYS A 243 3.39 28.37 -11.99
CA LYS A 243 3.33 28.04 -13.42
C LYS A 243 3.96 29.13 -14.30
N LYS A 244 4.13 30.31 -13.75
CA LYS A 244 4.63 31.51 -14.43
C LYS A 244 5.65 32.23 -13.57
N ALA A 245 6.53 32.99 -14.18
CA ALA A 245 7.51 33.86 -13.56
C ALA A 245 7.53 35.23 -14.27
N THR A 246 7.73 36.29 -13.51
CA THR A 246 7.94 37.64 -14.07
C THR A 246 9.44 37.90 -14.20
N LEU A 247 9.98 37.88 -15.42
CA LEU A 247 11.39 38.14 -15.70
C LEU A 247 11.63 39.59 -16.07
N LEU A 248 12.78 40.12 -15.65
CA LEU A 248 13.25 41.42 -16.11
C LEU A 248 14.18 41.26 -17.32
N ARG A 249 13.65 41.46 -18.53
CA ARG A 249 14.42 41.40 -19.80
C ARG A 249 14.54 42.81 -20.41
N ASN A 250 15.77 43.27 -20.64
CA ASN A 250 16.04 44.61 -21.21
C ASN A 250 15.36 45.77 -20.46
N GLY A 251 15.23 45.67 -19.13
CA GLY A 251 14.60 46.69 -18.30
C GLY A 251 13.06 46.66 -18.29
N THR A 252 12.44 45.72 -19.01
CA THR A 252 10.97 45.52 -19.03
C THR A 252 10.60 44.20 -18.36
N GLU A 253 9.51 44.24 -17.60
CA GLU A 253 8.95 43.02 -16.98
C GLU A 253 8.15 42.23 -18.00
N VAL A 254 8.46 40.96 -18.13
CA VAL A 254 7.81 40.02 -19.05
C VAL A 254 7.37 38.79 -18.27
N GLU A 255 6.08 38.48 -18.32
CA GLU A 255 5.56 37.24 -17.78
C GLU A 255 5.84 36.07 -18.73
N VAL A 256 6.54 35.06 -18.25
CA VAL A 256 6.92 33.86 -19.00
C VAL A 256 6.46 32.58 -18.31
N SER A 257 6.41 31.48 -19.05
CA SER A 257 6.23 30.17 -18.45
C SER A 257 7.44 29.83 -17.56
N ILE A 258 7.21 29.12 -16.44
CA ILE A 258 8.30 28.68 -15.55
C ILE A 258 9.35 27.83 -16.30
N GLU A 259 8.96 27.18 -17.37
CA GLU A 259 9.81 26.32 -18.19
C GLU A 259 10.81 27.11 -19.06
N GLU A 260 10.53 28.40 -19.30
CA GLU A 260 11.39 29.30 -20.08
C GLU A 260 12.45 30.01 -19.24
N VAL A 261 12.38 29.86 -17.89
CA VAL A 261 13.34 30.47 -16.98
C VAL A 261 14.64 29.69 -17.01
N VAL A 262 15.75 30.37 -17.18
CA VAL A 262 17.09 29.79 -17.18
C VAL A 262 17.92 30.34 -16.01
N THR A 263 18.94 29.57 -15.60
CA THR A 263 19.87 30.01 -14.55
C THR A 263 20.56 31.31 -14.99
N GLY A 264 20.56 32.30 -14.10
CA GLY A 264 21.09 33.63 -14.33
C GLY A 264 20.02 34.68 -14.72
N ASP A 265 18.80 34.26 -15.09
CA ASP A 265 17.70 35.18 -15.34
C ASP A 265 17.38 35.97 -14.04
N ILE A 266 16.98 37.24 -14.25
CA ILE A 266 16.53 38.10 -13.15
C ILE A 266 15.00 38.05 -13.11
N PHE A 267 14.46 37.67 -11.99
CA PHE A 267 13.01 37.62 -11.75
C PHE A 267 12.59 38.55 -10.61
N VAL A 268 11.34 38.96 -10.68
CA VAL A 268 10.73 39.91 -9.74
C VAL A 268 9.61 39.20 -9.00
N VAL A 269 9.53 39.43 -7.68
CA VAL A 269 8.47 38.88 -6.82
C VAL A 269 7.85 39.97 -5.99
N ARG A 270 6.55 40.20 -6.18
CA ARG A 270 5.77 41.20 -5.45
C ARG A 270 5.20 40.61 -4.15
N PRO A 271 4.76 41.47 -3.20
CA PRO A 271 4.06 41.01 -2.03
C PRO A 271 2.86 40.11 -2.37
N GLY A 272 2.76 38.96 -1.70
CA GLY A 272 1.72 37.96 -1.93
C GLY A 272 2.00 36.97 -3.07
N GLU A 273 3.06 37.17 -3.87
CA GLU A 273 3.42 36.26 -4.96
C GLU A 273 4.31 35.10 -4.47
N ASN A 274 4.17 33.96 -5.11
CA ASN A 274 5.06 32.82 -4.89
C ASN A 274 6.40 33.03 -5.62
N ILE A 275 7.49 32.65 -4.96
CA ILE A 275 8.82 32.63 -5.57
C ILE A 275 8.86 31.49 -6.61
N PRO A 276 9.14 31.81 -7.90
CA PRO A 276 8.97 30.85 -8.98
C PRO A 276 10.08 29.79 -9.03
N VAL A 277 11.33 30.18 -8.80
CA VAL A 277 12.54 29.35 -8.87
C VAL A 277 13.48 29.68 -7.72
N ASP A 278 14.45 28.82 -7.44
CA ASP A 278 15.47 29.13 -6.44
C ASP A 278 16.39 30.25 -6.95
N GLY A 279 16.73 31.18 -6.06
CA GLY A 279 17.53 32.33 -6.43
C GLY A 279 18.24 32.98 -5.26
N VAL A 280 18.95 34.07 -5.58
CA VAL A 280 19.59 34.98 -4.62
C VAL A 280 19.01 36.38 -4.81
N VAL A 281 18.67 37.04 -3.71
CA VAL A 281 18.19 38.42 -3.74
C VAL A 281 19.31 39.36 -4.18
N ILE A 282 19.08 40.13 -5.23
CA ILE A 282 20.02 41.14 -5.73
C ILE A 282 19.60 42.57 -5.37
N GLU A 283 18.31 42.76 -5.07
CA GLU A 283 17.76 44.07 -4.67
C GLU A 283 16.45 43.87 -3.92
N GLY A 284 16.24 44.62 -2.84
CA GLY A 284 15.01 44.63 -2.07
C GLY A 284 15.15 43.96 -0.70
N ILE A 285 14.16 44.23 0.17
CA ILE A 285 14.05 43.64 1.51
C ILE A 285 12.61 43.16 1.68
N SER A 286 12.43 41.94 2.17
CA SER A 286 11.11 41.39 2.45
C SER A 286 11.16 40.27 3.48
N ALA A 287 10.03 40.00 4.12
CA ALA A 287 9.81 38.77 4.87
C ALA A 287 9.21 37.69 3.95
N VAL A 288 9.82 36.53 3.89
CA VAL A 288 9.39 35.39 3.07
C VAL A 288 8.87 34.27 3.95
N ASN A 289 7.67 33.81 3.67
CA ASN A 289 7.09 32.65 4.36
C ASN A 289 7.59 31.37 3.70
N GLU A 290 8.44 30.65 4.43
CA GLU A 290 9.05 29.38 4.00
C GLU A 290 8.35 28.15 4.61
N SER A 291 7.21 28.34 5.31
CA SER A 291 6.50 27.29 6.05
C SER A 291 6.11 26.07 5.19
N ALA A 292 5.89 26.28 3.90
CA ALA A 292 5.59 25.21 2.96
C ALA A 292 6.75 24.20 2.77
N LEU A 293 8.00 24.64 2.98
CA LEU A 293 9.20 23.81 2.83
C LEU A 293 9.81 23.43 4.18
N THR A 294 9.83 24.36 5.15
CA THR A 294 10.50 24.20 6.45
C THR A 294 9.56 23.76 7.56
N GLY A 295 8.26 23.98 7.41
CA GLY A 295 7.26 23.78 8.47
C GLY A 295 7.22 24.91 9.50
N GLU A 296 8.14 25.88 9.46
CA GLU A 296 8.18 27.02 10.38
C GLU A 296 7.22 28.12 9.93
N SER A 297 6.30 28.52 10.83
CA SER A 297 5.25 29.51 10.51
C SER A 297 5.73 30.96 10.55
N ILE A 298 6.93 31.21 11.09
CA ILE A 298 7.47 32.57 11.21
C ILE A 298 8.16 32.95 9.89
N PRO A 299 7.73 34.04 9.22
CA PRO A 299 8.42 34.51 8.01
C PRO A 299 9.88 34.88 8.30
N VAL A 300 10.75 34.59 7.36
CA VAL A 300 12.19 34.86 7.43
C VAL A 300 12.51 36.11 6.67
N ASP A 301 13.22 37.06 7.30
CA ASP A 301 13.67 38.28 6.64
C ASP A 301 14.74 37.96 5.58
N LYS A 302 14.56 38.51 4.38
CA LYS A 302 15.46 38.37 3.23
C LYS A 302 15.94 39.75 2.81
N GLU A 303 17.22 39.87 2.65
CA GLU A 303 17.95 41.04 2.19
C GLU A 303 18.88 40.71 1.03
N GLU A 304 19.57 41.68 0.49
CA GLU A 304 20.53 41.47 -0.60
C GLU A 304 21.57 40.41 -0.22
N GLY A 305 21.78 39.42 -1.10
CA GLY A 305 22.63 38.25 -0.87
C GLY A 305 21.93 37.06 -0.20
N SER A 306 20.70 37.22 0.32
CA SER A 306 19.94 36.11 0.90
C SER A 306 19.46 35.13 -0.18
N THR A 307 19.45 33.83 0.13
CA THR A 307 18.88 32.80 -0.75
C THR A 307 17.36 32.73 -0.56
N VAL A 308 16.65 32.50 -1.68
CA VAL A 308 15.21 32.26 -1.72
C VAL A 308 14.93 30.96 -2.45
N SER A 309 13.88 30.26 -2.01
CA SER A 309 13.52 28.94 -2.53
C SER A 309 12.19 28.98 -3.28
N ALA A 310 12.09 28.20 -4.34
CA ALA A 310 10.85 28.01 -5.08
C ALA A 310 9.69 27.55 -4.16
N ALA A 311 8.47 27.99 -4.48
CA ALA A 311 7.25 27.68 -3.73
C ALA A 311 7.12 28.33 -2.34
N THR A 312 8.03 29.22 -1.95
CA THR A 312 7.86 30.09 -0.78
C THR A 312 7.10 31.36 -1.16
N VAL A 313 6.47 32.03 -0.20
CA VAL A 313 5.60 33.19 -0.46
C VAL A 313 6.26 34.47 0.03
N ASN A 314 6.41 35.44 -0.87
CA ASN A 314 6.86 36.77 -0.52
C ASN A 314 5.76 37.52 0.25
N HIS A 315 6.02 38.02 1.47
CA HIS A 315 4.97 38.52 2.34
C HIS A 315 4.79 40.05 2.25
N SER A 316 5.86 40.83 2.30
CA SER A 316 5.72 42.27 2.57
C SER A 316 6.41 43.20 1.59
N GLY A 317 7.62 42.87 1.12
CA GLY A 317 8.46 43.74 0.31
C GLY A 317 8.50 43.34 -1.15
N PHE A 318 9.17 44.14 -1.95
CA PHE A 318 9.52 43.82 -3.33
C PHE A 318 10.89 43.14 -3.35
N LEU A 319 11.01 42.02 -4.06
CA LEU A 319 12.26 41.33 -4.23
C LEU A 319 12.61 41.19 -5.70
N LYS A 320 13.85 41.49 -6.03
CA LYS A 320 14.47 41.22 -7.32
C LYS A 320 15.56 40.19 -7.10
N CYS A 321 15.43 39.05 -7.74
CA CYS A 321 16.26 37.88 -7.49
C CYS A 321 16.89 37.40 -8.80
N GLN A 322 18.08 36.79 -8.67
CA GLN A 322 18.75 36.08 -9.77
C GLN A 322 18.53 34.58 -9.61
N ALA A 323 18.04 33.92 -10.64
CA ALA A 323 17.81 32.48 -10.65
C ALA A 323 19.12 31.70 -10.54
N THR A 324 19.19 30.80 -9.56
CA THR A 324 20.37 29.93 -9.31
C THR A 324 20.10 28.49 -9.69
N ARG A 325 18.89 27.99 -9.45
CA ARG A 325 18.44 26.65 -9.82
C ARG A 325 17.04 26.73 -10.43
N VAL A 326 16.84 26.00 -11.54
CA VAL A 326 15.62 26.04 -12.34
C VAL A 326 15.16 24.61 -12.68
N GLY A 327 13.90 24.44 -12.98
CA GLY A 327 13.35 23.16 -13.42
C GLY A 327 13.49 22.04 -12.35
N GLU A 328 14.12 20.95 -12.75
CA GLU A 328 14.32 19.77 -11.88
C GLU A 328 15.31 20.00 -10.74
N ASP A 329 16.20 20.97 -10.88
CA ASP A 329 17.23 21.30 -9.89
C ASP A 329 16.72 22.18 -8.75
N THR A 330 15.50 22.69 -8.82
CA THR A 330 14.90 23.48 -7.73
C THR A 330 14.73 22.67 -6.47
N THR A 331 14.86 23.33 -5.32
CA THR A 331 14.66 22.72 -3.99
C THR A 331 13.32 21.99 -3.90
N LEU A 332 12.24 22.58 -4.41
CA LEU A 332 10.93 21.92 -4.44
C LEU A 332 10.93 20.65 -5.29
N SER A 333 11.51 20.70 -6.49
CA SER A 333 11.59 19.52 -7.37
C SER A 333 12.39 18.39 -6.75
N GLN A 334 13.51 18.70 -6.08
CA GLN A 334 14.31 17.71 -5.35
C GLN A 334 13.54 17.09 -4.17
N ILE A 335 12.74 17.89 -3.46
CA ILE A 335 11.84 17.39 -2.39
C ILE A 335 10.80 16.42 -2.97
N ILE A 336 10.13 16.81 -4.05
CA ILE A 336 9.14 15.95 -4.72
C ILE A 336 9.78 14.65 -5.19
N GLN A 337 10.99 14.72 -5.76
CA GLN A 337 11.73 13.54 -6.20
C GLN A 337 12.12 12.64 -5.02
N MET A 338 12.63 13.19 -3.92
CA MET A 338 12.96 12.42 -2.72
C MET A 338 11.73 11.69 -2.14
N VAL A 339 10.59 12.35 -2.06
CA VAL A 339 9.34 11.72 -1.58
C VAL A 339 8.87 10.64 -2.54
N SER A 340 9.01 10.85 -3.85
CA SER A 340 8.68 9.86 -4.88
C SER A 340 9.60 8.64 -4.79
N ASP A 341 10.91 8.84 -4.64
CA ASP A 341 11.90 7.77 -4.50
C ASP A 341 11.69 6.97 -3.20
N ALA A 342 11.39 7.66 -2.10
CA ALA A 342 11.03 7.01 -0.85
C ALA A 342 9.76 6.15 -0.98
N ALA A 343 8.77 6.62 -1.73
CA ALA A 343 7.56 5.86 -2.03
C ALA A 343 7.81 4.66 -2.97
N ALA A 344 8.82 4.72 -3.83
CA ALA A 344 9.24 3.64 -4.71
C ALA A 344 10.07 2.56 -3.97
N THR A 345 10.71 2.89 -2.84
CA THR A 345 11.48 1.94 -2.04
C THR A 345 10.58 1.12 -1.13
N LYS A 346 10.88 -0.18 -0.98
CA LYS A 346 10.15 -1.05 -0.05
C LYS A 346 10.82 -1.09 1.32
N ALA A 347 10.03 -0.87 2.35
CA ALA A 347 10.46 -1.14 3.72
C ALA A 347 10.70 -2.64 3.96
N PRO A 348 11.61 -3.03 4.86
CA PRO A 348 11.87 -4.42 5.20
C PRO A 348 10.61 -5.22 5.56
N ILE A 349 9.70 -4.64 6.34
CA ILE A 349 8.44 -5.28 6.71
C ILE A 349 7.54 -5.57 5.49
N ALA A 350 7.55 -4.72 4.46
CA ALA A 350 6.81 -4.95 3.23
C ALA A 350 7.37 -6.16 2.46
N LYS A 351 8.70 -6.33 2.44
CA LYS A 351 9.35 -7.51 1.81
C LYS A 351 8.96 -8.81 2.52
N VAL A 352 8.84 -8.80 3.85
CA VAL A 352 8.36 -9.95 4.62
C VAL A 352 6.90 -10.27 4.29
N ALA A 353 6.03 -9.26 4.23
CA ALA A 353 4.63 -9.42 3.86
C ALA A 353 4.46 -10.00 2.44
N ASP A 354 5.28 -9.54 1.47
CA ASP A 354 5.30 -10.06 0.11
C ASP A 354 5.72 -11.55 0.07
N LYS A 355 6.76 -11.92 0.82
CA LYS A 355 7.24 -13.31 0.91
C LYS A 355 6.19 -14.24 1.52
N VAL A 356 5.52 -13.79 2.58
CA VAL A 356 4.42 -14.53 3.21
C VAL A 356 3.27 -14.72 2.21
N SER A 357 2.87 -13.67 1.51
CA SER A 357 1.80 -13.73 0.49
C SER A 357 2.10 -14.72 -0.64
N GLY A 358 3.37 -14.81 -1.07
CA GLY A 358 3.81 -15.73 -2.11
C GLY A 358 3.67 -17.22 -1.76
N VAL A 359 3.77 -17.57 -0.48
CA VAL A 359 3.58 -18.94 0.04
C VAL A 359 2.12 -19.18 0.41
N PHE A 360 1.45 -18.17 0.92
CA PHE A 360 0.11 -18.24 1.47
C PHE A 360 -0.95 -18.68 0.44
N VAL A 361 -0.94 -18.09 -0.76
CA VAL A 361 -1.93 -18.38 -1.79
C VAL A 361 -1.87 -19.84 -2.27
N PRO A 362 -0.70 -20.42 -2.60
CA PRO A 362 -0.60 -21.86 -2.88
C PRO A 362 -1.06 -22.75 -1.72
N ALA A 363 -0.71 -22.40 -0.49
CA ALA A 363 -1.12 -23.13 0.70
C ALA A 363 -2.64 -23.14 0.86
N VAL A 364 -3.30 -22.00 0.68
CA VAL A 364 -4.77 -21.88 0.75
C VAL A 364 -5.44 -22.72 -0.32
N ILE A 365 -4.93 -22.74 -1.56
CA ILE A 365 -5.45 -23.61 -2.62
C ILE A 365 -5.34 -25.07 -2.19
N GLY A 366 -4.19 -25.48 -1.65
CA GLY A 366 -3.99 -26.84 -1.15
C GLY A 366 -4.97 -27.23 -0.03
N ILE A 367 -5.18 -26.32 0.93
CA ILE A 367 -6.15 -26.52 2.02
C ILE A 367 -7.58 -26.60 1.50
N ALA A 368 -7.96 -25.77 0.54
CA ALA A 368 -9.29 -25.81 -0.07
C ALA A 368 -9.57 -27.14 -0.78
N VAL A 369 -8.59 -27.64 -1.55
CA VAL A 369 -8.68 -28.96 -2.22
C VAL A 369 -8.76 -30.07 -1.17
N LEU A 370 -7.91 -30.03 -0.14
CA LEU A 370 -7.94 -31.02 0.95
C LEU A 370 -9.28 -31.00 1.67
N THR A 371 -9.81 -29.84 1.99
CA THR A 371 -11.13 -29.67 2.64
C THR A 371 -12.23 -30.30 1.79
N THR A 372 -12.23 -30.06 0.48
CA THR A 372 -13.21 -30.65 -0.43
C THR A 372 -13.10 -32.18 -0.44
N ILE A 373 -11.89 -32.73 -0.53
CA ILE A 373 -11.65 -34.18 -0.53
C ILE A 373 -12.09 -34.82 0.78
N VAL A 374 -11.77 -34.22 1.94
CA VAL A 374 -12.15 -34.75 3.27
C VAL A 374 -13.67 -34.85 3.40
N TRP A 375 -14.42 -33.83 2.99
CA TRP A 375 -15.87 -33.85 3.03
C TRP A 375 -16.49 -34.87 2.05
N LEU A 376 -15.88 -35.09 0.87
CA LEU A 376 -16.30 -36.14 -0.06
C LEU A 376 -16.10 -37.55 0.55
N ILE A 377 -14.94 -37.78 1.20
CA ILE A 377 -14.66 -39.07 1.88
C ILE A 377 -15.59 -39.27 3.08
N ALA A 378 -16.01 -38.19 3.75
CA ALA A 378 -17.00 -38.23 4.84
C ALA A 378 -18.42 -38.50 4.34
N GLY A 379 -18.63 -38.74 3.02
CA GLY A 379 -19.91 -39.12 2.45
C GLY A 379 -20.87 -37.95 2.19
N GLN A 380 -20.41 -36.71 2.21
CA GLN A 380 -21.22 -35.54 1.89
C GLN A 380 -21.39 -35.37 0.36
N THR A 381 -22.42 -34.61 -0.04
CA THR A 381 -22.65 -34.33 -1.47
C THR A 381 -21.50 -33.51 -2.06
N VAL A 382 -21.33 -33.61 -3.38
CA VAL A 382 -20.31 -32.84 -4.12
C VAL A 382 -20.53 -31.34 -3.92
N GLY A 383 -21.79 -30.88 -3.95
CA GLY A 383 -22.14 -29.49 -3.73
C GLY A 383 -21.74 -28.98 -2.35
N PHE A 384 -22.05 -29.73 -1.30
CA PHE A 384 -21.66 -29.39 0.08
C PHE A 384 -20.14 -29.32 0.23
N SER A 385 -19.42 -30.34 -0.27
CA SER A 385 -17.95 -30.44 -0.18
C SER A 385 -17.26 -29.29 -0.90
N LEU A 386 -17.74 -28.98 -2.11
CA LEU A 386 -17.22 -27.89 -2.93
C LEU A 386 -17.45 -26.52 -2.27
N ALA A 387 -18.65 -26.29 -1.71
CA ALA A 387 -18.98 -25.05 -1.00
C ALA A 387 -18.02 -24.79 0.18
N ARG A 388 -17.60 -25.84 0.91
CA ARG A 388 -16.63 -25.70 2.01
C ARG A 388 -15.22 -25.36 1.49
N GLY A 389 -14.79 -25.98 0.40
CA GLY A 389 -13.53 -25.64 -0.27
C GLY A 389 -13.53 -24.20 -0.80
N ILE A 390 -14.62 -23.77 -1.42
CA ILE A 390 -14.79 -22.38 -1.88
C ILE A 390 -14.75 -21.39 -0.71
N ALA A 391 -15.40 -21.71 0.41
CA ALA A 391 -15.38 -20.87 1.60
C ALA A 391 -13.94 -20.65 2.11
N VAL A 392 -13.08 -21.67 2.07
CA VAL A 392 -11.65 -21.56 2.40
C VAL A 392 -10.94 -20.60 1.45
N LEU A 393 -11.19 -20.68 0.14
CA LEU A 393 -10.56 -19.79 -0.85
C LEU A 393 -10.94 -18.33 -0.62
N VAL A 394 -12.20 -18.06 -0.32
CA VAL A 394 -12.74 -16.69 -0.19
C VAL A 394 -12.33 -16.03 1.11
N ILE A 395 -12.45 -16.73 2.25
CA ILE A 395 -12.15 -16.17 3.57
C ILE A 395 -10.66 -15.91 3.78
N SER A 396 -9.81 -16.62 3.06
CA SER A 396 -8.36 -16.55 3.19
C SER A 396 -7.72 -15.47 2.31
N CYS A 397 -8.42 -14.39 1.95
CA CYS A 397 -7.83 -13.31 1.18
C CYS A 397 -6.91 -12.43 2.05
N PRO A 398 -5.59 -12.35 1.79
CA PRO A 398 -4.67 -11.47 2.53
C PRO A 398 -4.70 -10.03 2.00
N CYS A 399 -5.87 -9.51 1.61
CA CYS A 399 -6.02 -8.24 0.90
C CYS A 399 -5.44 -7.05 1.68
N ALA A 400 -5.61 -7.04 3.00
CA ALA A 400 -5.14 -5.95 3.87
C ALA A 400 -3.61 -5.97 4.08
N LEU A 401 -2.99 -7.15 4.11
CA LEU A 401 -1.56 -7.30 4.45
C LEU A 401 -0.64 -6.62 3.42
N GLY A 402 -0.95 -6.75 2.13
CA GLY A 402 -0.12 -6.17 1.05
C GLY A 402 -0.17 -4.65 0.95
N LEU A 403 -1.14 -3.99 1.59
CA LEU A 403 -1.37 -2.56 1.48
C LEU A 403 -1.10 -1.76 2.75
N ALA A 404 -1.23 -2.39 3.91
CA ALA A 404 -1.09 -1.71 5.19
C ALA A 404 0.25 -0.96 5.29
N THR A 405 1.35 -1.63 4.97
CA THR A 405 2.70 -1.06 5.08
C THR A 405 2.98 0.04 4.05
N PRO A 406 2.75 -0.14 2.72
CA PRO A 406 2.98 0.93 1.76
C PRO A 406 2.14 2.18 2.02
N VAL A 407 0.87 2.01 2.42
CA VAL A 407 0.00 3.14 2.76
C VAL A 407 0.50 3.87 4.01
N ALA A 408 0.90 3.15 5.06
CA ALA A 408 1.43 3.76 6.29
C ALA A 408 2.70 4.58 6.02
N ILE A 409 3.64 4.04 5.23
CA ILE A 409 4.88 4.72 4.85
C ILE A 409 4.60 5.98 4.04
N MET A 410 3.71 5.91 3.05
CA MET A 410 3.39 7.08 2.23
C MET A 410 2.65 8.16 3.01
N VAL A 411 1.73 7.79 3.91
CA VAL A 411 1.07 8.73 4.82
C VAL A 411 2.09 9.37 5.75
N GLY A 412 3.00 8.57 6.31
CA GLY A 412 4.09 9.04 7.16
C GLY A 412 5.01 10.02 6.45
N ASN A 413 5.49 9.68 5.25
CA ASN A 413 6.31 10.56 4.42
C ASN A 413 5.57 11.85 4.03
N GLY A 414 4.30 11.74 3.61
CA GLY A 414 3.51 12.90 3.22
C GLY A 414 3.22 13.85 4.39
N LEU A 415 2.97 13.30 5.59
CA LEU A 415 2.78 14.08 6.80
C LEU A 415 4.11 14.69 7.28
N GLY A 416 5.21 13.91 7.25
CA GLY A 416 6.55 14.39 7.54
C GLY A 416 6.94 15.56 6.65
N ALA A 417 6.77 15.43 5.32
CA ALA A 417 7.07 16.49 4.37
C ALA A 417 6.28 17.78 4.64
N LYS A 418 5.00 17.69 5.05
CA LYS A 418 4.21 18.85 5.48
C LYS A 418 4.81 19.60 6.68
N HIS A 419 5.57 18.92 7.52
CA HIS A 419 6.23 19.47 8.71
C HIS A 419 7.74 19.65 8.53
N GLY A 420 8.23 19.67 7.27
CA GLY A 420 9.64 19.86 6.97
C GLY A 420 10.54 18.65 7.27
N ILE A 421 9.95 17.49 7.62
CA ILE A 421 10.68 16.24 7.87
C ILE A 421 10.64 15.38 6.63
N MET A 422 11.81 15.07 6.05
CA MET A 422 11.91 14.28 4.83
C MET A 422 12.75 13.02 5.07
N PHE A 423 12.21 11.89 4.64
CA PHE A 423 12.89 10.60 4.69
C PHE A 423 13.35 10.22 3.28
N LYS A 424 14.64 9.91 3.13
CA LYS A 424 15.23 9.48 1.84
C LYS A 424 14.73 8.12 1.39
N THR A 425 14.40 7.24 2.33
CA THR A 425 13.98 5.86 2.05
C THR A 425 12.87 5.43 2.99
N ALA A 426 12.08 4.44 2.58
CA ALA A 426 11.10 3.80 3.43
C ALA A 426 11.74 3.10 4.65
N VAL A 427 13.00 2.66 4.53
CA VAL A 427 13.78 2.05 5.62
C VAL A 427 14.02 3.06 6.73
N SER A 428 14.46 4.29 6.37
CA SER A 428 14.72 5.35 7.36
C SER A 428 13.47 5.73 8.16
N LEU A 429 12.30 5.74 7.51
CA LEU A 429 11.03 5.99 8.21
C LEU A 429 10.66 4.83 9.15
N GLU A 430 10.88 3.58 8.72
CA GLU A 430 10.61 2.39 9.55
C GLU A 430 11.51 2.36 10.79
N GLU A 431 12.79 2.68 10.63
CA GLU A 431 13.77 2.77 11.73
C GLU A 431 13.39 3.86 12.73
N ASP A 432 12.99 5.07 12.27
CA ASP A 432 12.57 6.16 13.16
C ASP A 432 11.32 5.78 13.98
N VAL A 433 10.33 5.15 13.33
CA VAL A 433 9.11 4.66 14.02
C VAL A 433 9.47 3.58 15.05
N TYR A 434 10.37 2.65 14.70
CA TYR A 434 10.80 1.60 15.62
C TYR A 434 11.53 2.18 16.83
N GLN A 435 12.49 3.10 16.64
CA GLN A 435 13.21 3.77 17.72
C GLN A 435 12.28 4.57 18.63
N ARG A 436 11.30 5.28 18.08
CA ARG A 436 10.30 6.01 18.89
C ARG A 436 9.46 5.07 19.72
N GLN A 437 9.04 3.94 19.16
CA GLN A 437 8.27 2.94 19.90
C GLN A 437 9.10 2.29 21.02
N GLU A 438 10.38 2.04 20.77
CA GLU A 438 11.31 1.54 21.78
C GLU A 438 11.51 2.55 22.91
N ASN A 439 11.70 3.83 22.59
CA ASN A 439 11.80 4.92 23.55
C ASN A 439 10.51 5.09 24.39
N ASP A 440 9.33 4.98 23.77
CA ASP A 440 8.06 5.06 24.50
C ASP A 440 7.87 3.86 25.45
N ASN A 441 8.25 2.66 25.02
CA ASN A 441 8.23 1.48 25.87
C ASN A 441 9.23 1.61 27.03
N THR A 442 10.42 2.18 26.78
CA THR A 442 11.41 2.46 27.84
C THR A 442 10.85 3.45 28.84
N TYR A 443 10.18 4.53 28.39
CA TYR A 443 9.55 5.50 29.26
C TYR A 443 8.42 4.91 30.12
N ARG A 444 7.56 4.08 29.54
CA ARG A 444 6.50 3.37 30.29
C ARG A 444 7.08 2.41 31.32
N THR A 445 8.13 1.67 30.95
CA THR A 445 8.86 0.81 31.86
C THR A 445 9.47 1.63 33.00
N TYR A 446 10.12 2.74 32.68
CA TYR A 446 10.69 3.67 33.67
C TYR A 446 9.64 4.17 34.66
N ALA A 447 8.50 4.64 34.18
CA ALA A 447 7.40 5.13 35.02
C ALA A 447 6.83 4.04 35.95
N ALA A 448 6.83 2.76 35.50
CA ALA A 448 6.39 1.63 36.31
C ALA A 448 7.40 1.24 37.41
N TYR A 449 8.71 1.30 37.11
CA TYR A 449 9.75 0.90 38.07
C TYR A 449 10.15 2.00 39.05
N LEU A 450 9.95 3.28 38.72
CA LEU A 450 10.33 4.40 39.56
C LEU A 450 9.76 4.32 41.00
N PRO A 451 8.45 4.05 41.22
CA PRO A 451 7.88 3.89 42.57
C PRO A 451 8.46 2.69 43.32
N LEU A 452 8.78 1.60 42.61
CA LEU A 452 9.35 0.40 43.21
C LEU A 452 10.77 0.66 43.72
N VAL A 453 11.61 1.32 42.94
CA VAL A 453 12.98 1.70 43.37
C VAL A 453 12.93 2.68 44.53
N ALA A 454 12.01 3.66 44.52
CA ALA A 454 11.79 4.56 45.65
C ALA A 454 11.38 3.84 46.94
N ALA A 455 10.53 2.82 46.83
CA ALA A 455 10.13 2.02 47.98
C ALA A 455 11.26 1.14 48.53
N CYS A 456 12.14 0.62 47.67
CA CYS A 456 13.30 -0.19 48.08
C CYS A 456 14.44 0.65 48.70
N ARG A 457 14.55 1.92 48.27
CA ARG A 457 15.64 2.82 48.74
C ARG A 457 15.09 4.18 49.17
N PRO A 458 14.35 4.24 50.28
CA PRO A 458 13.79 5.47 50.81
C PRO A 458 14.82 6.43 51.37
N ASP A 459 16.07 5.99 51.50
CA ASP A 459 17.24 6.77 51.98
C ASP A 459 17.85 7.67 50.91
N LEU A 460 17.50 7.46 49.62
CA LEU A 460 18.06 8.20 48.51
C LEU A 460 17.22 9.44 48.16
N ASP A 461 17.88 10.47 47.63
CA ASP A 461 17.20 11.60 47.05
C ASP A 461 16.50 11.24 45.71
N GLU A 462 15.58 12.07 45.27
CA GLU A 462 14.80 11.85 44.05
C GLU A 462 15.70 11.71 42.81
N ALA A 463 16.80 12.46 42.72
CA ALA A 463 17.71 12.38 41.60
C ALA A 463 18.50 11.06 41.57
N ALA A 464 18.88 10.53 42.73
CA ALA A 464 19.52 9.24 42.86
C ALA A 464 18.55 8.09 42.53
N ILE A 465 17.31 8.15 42.98
CA ILE A 465 16.25 7.19 42.65
C ILE A 465 16.03 7.15 41.13
N ARG A 466 15.90 8.30 40.46
CA ARG A 466 15.76 8.40 39.01
C ARG A 466 16.94 7.78 38.26
N ARG A 467 18.17 8.05 38.68
CA ARG A 467 19.39 7.47 38.07
C ARG A 467 19.43 5.95 38.24
N LYS A 468 19.15 5.43 39.45
CA LYS A 468 19.13 3.97 39.71
C LYS A 468 18.03 3.27 38.92
N THR A 469 16.84 3.87 38.79
CA THR A 469 15.74 3.35 37.96
C THR A 469 16.15 3.24 36.50
N LEU A 470 16.77 4.29 35.94
CA LEU A 470 17.23 4.27 34.55
C LEU A 470 18.33 3.23 34.34
N TYR A 471 19.28 3.12 35.28
CA TYR A 471 20.35 2.13 35.22
C TYR A 471 19.81 0.69 35.28
N LEU A 472 18.86 0.42 36.17
CA LEU A 472 18.21 -0.89 36.28
C LEU A 472 17.52 -1.30 34.98
N ILE A 473 16.75 -0.40 34.36
CA ILE A 473 16.06 -0.68 33.10
C ILE A 473 17.05 -0.94 31.98
N THR A 474 18.10 -0.12 31.87
CA THR A 474 19.13 -0.29 30.84
C THR A 474 19.83 -1.65 30.98
N VAL A 475 20.16 -2.06 32.20
CA VAL A 475 20.77 -3.38 32.46
C VAL A 475 19.80 -4.50 32.10
N MET A 476 18.54 -4.40 32.50
CA MET A 476 17.53 -5.42 32.19
C MET A 476 17.28 -5.55 30.68
N GLN A 477 17.24 -4.44 29.95
CA GLN A 477 17.12 -4.44 28.49
C GLN A 477 18.33 -5.10 27.81
N GLN A 478 19.56 -4.73 28.22
CA GLN A 478 20.79 -5.34 27.70
C GLN A 478 20.87 -6.84 28.01
N MET A 479 20.41 -7.25 29.18
CA MET A 479 20.33 -8.67 29.55
C MET A 479 19.34 -9.44 28.68
N SER A 480 18.20 -8.85 28.36
CA SER A 480 17.19 -9.45 27.49
C SER A 480 17.69 -9.60 26.04
N LEU A 481 18.40 -8.58 25.52
CA LEU A 481 18.93 -8.59 24.16
C LEU A 481 20.16 -9.49 23.97
N ARG A 482 20.99 -9.66 25.00
CA ARG A 482 22.26 -10.40 24.95
C ARG A 482 22.27 -11.69 25.76
N TYR A 483 21.11 -12.24 25.99
CA TYR A 483 20.86 -13.39 26.82
C TYR A 483 21.78 -14.60 26.53
N GLU A 484 22.00 -14.93 25.26
CA GLU A 484 22.87 -16.05 24.88
C GLU A 484 24.35 -15.77 25.16
N ILE A 485 24.80 -14.54 24.91
CA ILE A 485 26.18 -14.12 25.15
C ILE A 485 26.47 -14.14 26.66
N ILE A 486 25.57 -13.61 27.48
CA ILE A 486 25.68 -13.57 28.93
C ILE A 486 25.71 -15.00 29.50
N SER A 487 24.84 -15.86 29.00
CA SER A 487 24.78 -17.28 29.39
C SER A 487 26.10 -18.00 29.10
N GLN A 488 26.69 -17.77 27.92
CA GLN A 488 27.99 -18.33 27.55
C GLN A 488 29.15 -17.75 28.38
N THR A 489 29.15 -16.45 28.61
CA THR A 489 30.22 -15.77 29.33
C THR A 489 30.28 -16.15 30.80
N LEU A 490 29.11 -16.32 31.44
CA LEU A 490 29.02 -16.69 32.84
C LEU A 490 29.01 -18.20 33.09
N GLY A 491 28.91 -19.02 32.05
CA GLY A 491 28.81 -20.47 32.16
C GLY A 491 27.51 -20.96 32.83
N ILE A 492 26.46 -20.13 32.85
CA ILE A 492 25.18 -20.39 33.49
C ILE A 492 24.11 -20.56 32.41
N ASP A 493 23.42 -21.69 32.39
CA ASP A 493 22.28 -21.89 31.48
C ASP A 493 21.06 -21.08 31.96
N LEU A 494 20.97 -19.83 31.44
CA LEU A 494 19.87 -18.94 31.76
C LEU A 494 18.54 -19.33 31.07
N ARG A 495 18.48 -20.39 30.25
CA ARG A 495 17.23 -20.95 29.73
C ARG A 495 16.44 -21.63 30.85
N LYS A 496 17.11 -22.11 31.88
CA LYS A 496 16.46 -22.67 33.08
C LYS A 496 15.88 -21.54 33.92
N ARG A 497 14.58 -21.67 34.26
CA ARG A 497 13.83 -20.65 35.01
C ARG A 497 14.47 -20.30 36.36
N GLU A 498 15.01 -21.30 37.05
CA GLU A 498 15.64 -21.16 38.37
C GLU A 498 16.95 -20.34 38.27
N ASN A 499 17.82 -20.67 37.34
CA ASN A 499 19.08 -19.95 37.13
C ASN A 499 18.83 -18.49 36.74
N ARG A 500 17.83 -18.26 35.92
CA ARG A 500 17.40 -16.93 35.50
C ARG A 500 16.87 -16.10 36.67
N LYS A 501 16.04 -16.72 37.54
CA LYS A 501 15.51 -16.06 38.74
C LYS A 501 16.65 -15.66 39.68
N ASN A 502 17.57 -16.58 39.97
CA ASN A 502 18.71 -16.33 40.85
C ASN A 502 19.63 -15.23 40.29
N PHE A 503 19.92 -15.27 39.00
CA PHE A 503 20.73 -14.25 38.34
C PHE A 503 20.07 -12.87 38.35
N HIS A 504 18.76 -12.77 38.06
CA HIS A 504 18.04 -11.50 38.14
C HIS A 504 17.98 -10.97 39.58
N THR A 505 17.82 -11.84 40.56
CA THR A 505 17.82 -11.45 41.98
C THR A 505 19.17 -10.89 42.40
N GLN A 506 20.27 -11.52 41.96
CA GLN A 506 21.62 -11.03 42.22
C GLN A 506 21.87 -9.66 41.59
N VAL A 507 21.49 -9.47 40.30
CA VAL A 507 21.62 -8.20 39.60
C VAL A 507 20.80 -7.09 40.25
N LEU A 508 19.57 -7.42 40.70
CA LEU A 508 18.73 -6.48 41.45
C LEU A 508 19.40 -6.07 42.78
N HIS A 509 19.94 -7.03 43.50
CA HIS A 509 20.66 -6.78 44.74
C HIS A 509 21.87 -5.87 44.51
N ASP A 510 22.68 -6.16 43.48
CA ASP A 510 23.89 -5.38 43.16
C ASP A 510 23.56 -3.95 42.70
N ILE A 511 22.48 -3.75 41.96
CA ILE A 511 22.06 -2.41 41.48
C ILE A 511 21.41 -1.60 42.59
N LEU A 512 20.55 -2.21 43.37
CA LEU A 512 19.80 -1.52 44.42
C LEU A 512 20.59 -1.41 45.73
N GLU A 513 21.67 -2.21 45.90
CA GLU A 513 22.47 -2.28 47.13
C GLU A 513 21.60 -2.61 48.37
N VAL A 514 20.68 -3.55 48.23
CA VAL A 514 19.71 -3.96 49.26
C VAL A 514 20.10 -5.35 49.77
#